data_f55f1f868adfa46a3ea386f87b1f9480
#
_entry.id   f55f1f868adfa46a3ea386f87b1f9480
#
_cell.length_a   1.000
_cell.length_b   1.000
_cell.length_c   1.000
_cell.angle_alpha   90.00
_cell.angle_beta   90.00
_cell.angle_gamma   90.00
#
_symmetry.space_group_name_H-M   'P 1'
#
loop_
_entity.id
_entity.type
_entity.pdbx_description
1 polymer ?
#
loop_
_entity_poly.entity_id
_entity_poly.type
_entity_poly.pdbx_seq_one_letter_code
_entity_poly.pdbx_strand_id
1 'polypeptide(L)'
;MPLDALCLTAVAAELRAAVAGGKIDKLYQPTRDEVVLYVRGQGENVRLLLSANPGHPRANLTTLNRENPEQPPMFCMLLRKHLQGARILELNQPPLERILEFQLETLDELGDRVERRLVLEAMGRSANLLLLDGEGRIIDCIRRVDGDLGRGQRQLLPGLFYRQPPEPDKLNPFTIESEELRLVLENPLGKEWDKLLLDSFTGLSPLVARELAFRAGGDRERLAAELEKLKYNVKEDGLTPYLLVREGKSVDFTVLPILQYGPETESRTQESFSRMLDEFYERREAADRVRQRGQDLVKAVTSARDRTARKLANQTRELEATRDRERLRELGDILTSNLHAMERGMEVLRVVDFYDPEGREVEIRLDPLLAPQQNAAKYYKDYNKAKTAEQMLTIQLEKGARELEYLNSVLENLSLAEGERDLQEIRQELVETGYLRRGKTAAKRQKRVSGKPMEFRSSAGLRISVGKNNSQNDQLTTKLAYKSDIWLHTQKIHGSHVILWLEGGEADAQSLTEAAILAATFSQAGEGSRVPVDYTPVKYVKKPAGARPGMVVYTTYQTAVVDPDPELAKQLRVK
;
A
#
# COMPACT_ATOMS: atom_id res chain seq x y z
N MET A 1 -6.86 7.57 18.53
CA MET A 1 -7.87 8.63 18.34
C MET A 1 -7.25 9.80 17.61
N PRO A 2 -8.00 10.63 16.88
CA PRO A 2 -7.43 11.87 16.36
C PRO A 2 -7.02 12.79 17.51
N LEU A 3 -5.98 13.58 17.27
CA LEU A 3 -5.51 14.63 18.19
C LEU A 3 -6.68 15.53 18.58
N ASP A 4 -6.94 15.70 19.87
CA ASP A 4 -8.00 16.59 20.34
C ASP A 4 -7.56 18.06 20.37
N ALA A 5 -8.50 18.97 20.59
CA ALA A 5 -8.22 20.40 20.54
C ALA A 5 -7.30 20.86 21.67
N LEU A 6 -7.40 20.26 22.86
CA LEU A 6 -6.54 20.59 24.00
C LEU A 6 -5.09 20.18 23.76
N CYS A 7 -4.88 18.94 23.29
CA CYS A 7 -3.54 18.50 22.90
C CYS A 7 -2.99 19.37 21.77
N LEU A 8 -3.84 19.77 20.79
CA LEU A 8 -3.40 20.64 19.72
C LEU A 8 -3.04 22.05 20.21
N THR A 9 -3.73 22.58 21.23
CA THR A 9 -3.39 23.86 21.86
C THR A 9 -1.99 23.81 22.48
N ALA A 10 -1.69 22.75 23.22
CA ALA A 10 -0.36 22.55 23.80
C ALA A 10 0.72 22.36 22.72
N VAL A 11 0.42 21.57 21.68
CA VAL A 11 1.31 21.42 20.52
C VAL A 11 1.53 22.74 19.82
N ALA A 12 0.49 23.56 19.61
CA ALA A 12 0.62 24.87 18.97
C ALA A 12 1.54 25.82 19.73
N ALA A 13 1.46 25.81 21.07
CA ALA A 13 2.38 26.59 21.93
C ALA A 13 3.84 26.13 21.74
N GLU A 14 4.09 24.82 21.78
CA GLU A 14 5.42 24.22 21.55
C GLU A 14 5.95 24.55 20.14
N LEU A 15 5.12 24.38 19.10
CA LEU A 15 5.50 24.69 17.72
C LEU A 15 5.78 26.18 17.55
N ARG A 16 4.96 27.06 18.12
CA ARG A 16 5.14 28.52 18.04
C ARG A 16 6.50 28.92 18.59
N ALA A 17 6.88 28.38 19.76
CA ALA A 17 8.16 28.64 20.37
C ALA A 17 9.35 28.17 19.48
N ALA A 18 9.17 27.06 18.75
CA ALA A 18 10.26 26.47 17.96
C ALA A 18 10.40 27.06 16.54
N VAL A 19 9.28 27.46 15.89
CA VAL A 19 9.30 27.82 14.46
C VAL A 19 8.98 29.28 14.14
N ALA A 20 8.43 30.08 15.09
CA ALA A 20 8.11 31.47 14.83
C ALA A 20 9.40 32.26 14.52
N GLY A 21 9.34 33.08 13.47
CA GLY A 21 10.51 33.83 12.93
C GLY A 21 11.50 32.97 12.14
N GLY A 22 11.33 31.65 12.09
CA GLY A 22 12.19 30.72 11.39
C GLY A 22 11.99 30.74 9.88
N LYS A 23 12.98 30.26 9.13
CA LYS A 23 12.99 30.19 7.67
C LYS A 23 12.85 28.73 7.21
N ILE A 24 11.98 28.48 6.24
CA ILE A 24 11.79 27.16 5.62
C ILE A 24 12.90 26.91 4.62
N ASP A 25 13.85 26.05 4.95
CA ASP A 25 14.97 25.72 4.08
C ASP A 25 14.62 24.64 3.04
N LYS A 26 13.89 23.59 3.45
CA LYS A 26 13.51 22.45 2.60
C LYS A 26 12.12 21.95 2.95
N LEU A 27 11.46 21.41 1.91
CA LEU A 27 10.17 20.76 2.06
C LEU A 27 10.18 19.39 1.40
N TYR A 28 9.57 18.43 2.05
CA TYR A 28 9.38 17.08 1.53
C TYR A 28 7.96 16.61 1.80
N GLN A 29 7.48 15.71 0.96
CA GLN A 29 6.20 15.03 1.12
C GLN A 29 6.47 13.51 1.09
N PRO A 30 6.81 12.90 2.25
CA PRO A 30 7.18 11.49 2.34
C PRO A 30 6.06 10.54 1.94
N THR A 31 4.82 10.88 2.28
CA THR A 31 3.62 10.12 1.94
C THR A 31 2.60 11.01 1.25
N ARG A 32 1.52 10.40 0.75
CA ARG A 32 0.44 11.17 0.09
C ARG A 32 -0.12 12.29 0.97
N ASP A 33 -0.18 12.06 2.28
CA ASP A 33 -0.92 12.89 3.23
C ASP A 33 -0.01 13.61 4.25
N GLU A 34 1.32 13.54 4.11
CA GLU A 34 2.26 14.11 5.08
C GLU A 34 3.27 15.03 4.41
N VAL A 35 3.50 16.19 5.01
CA VAL A 35 4.52 17.15 4.60
C VAL A 35 5.48 17.41 5.76
N VAL A 36 6.78 17.42 5.49
CA VAL A 36 7.83 17.76 6.46
C VAL A 36 8.53 19.04 6.03
N LEU A 37 8.47 20.05 6.88
CA LEU A 37 9.18 21.32 6.71
C LEU A 37 10.48 21.27 7.53
N TYR A 38 11.59 21.58 6.90
CA TYR A 38 12.86 21.81 7.56
C TYR A 38 12.96 23.30 7.83
N VAL A 39 12.85 23.67 9.08
CA VAL A 39 12.81 25.07 9.51
C VAL A 39 14.11 25.40 10.25
N ARG A 40 14.78 26.44 9.80
CA ARG A 40 15.90 27.03 10.52
C ARG A 40 15.35 28.06 11.50
N GLY A 41 15.22 27.64 12.75
CA GLY A 41 14.77 28.48 13.86
C GLY A 41 15.85 29.43 14.37
N GLN A 42 15.55 30.14 15.47
CA GLN A 42 16.50 31.10 16.07
C GLN A 42 17.67 30.44 16.81
N GLY A 43 17.60 29.15 17.13
CA GLY A 43 18.68 28.40 17.85
C GLY A 43 19.05 27.10 17.15
N GLU A 44 18.06 26.32 16.74
CA GLU A 44 18.25 24.99 16.17
C GLU A 44 17.45 24.78 14.89
N ASN A 45 17.96 23.85 14.07
CA ASN A 45 17.21 23.38 12.90
C ASN A 45 16.20 22.32 13.33
N VAL A 46 14.93 22.57 13.11
CA VAL A 46 13.86 21.66 13.48
C VAL A 46 13.15 21.09 12.24
N ARG A 47 12.55 19.94 12.41
CA ARG A 47 11.70 19.32 11.40
C ARG A 47 10.26 19.35 11.90
N LEU A 48 9.41 20.06 11.19
CA LEU A 48 7.98 20.16 11.45
C LEU A 48 7.22 19.20 10.53
N LEU A 49 6.57 18.20 11.12
CA LEU A 49 5.66 17.30 10.43
C LEU A 49 4.25 17.88 10.44
N LEU A 50 3.62 17.94 9.28
CA LEU A 50 2.21 18.25 9.08
C LEU A 50 1.54 17.03 8.42
N SER A 51 0.65 16.36 9.12
CA SER A 51 -0.05 15.17 8.66
C SER A 51 -1.54 15.45 8.49
N ALA A 52 -2.02 15.35 7.26
CA ALA A 52 -3.44 15.33 6.92
C ALA A 52 -3.97 13.90 6.74
N ASN A 53 -3.28 12.88 7.28
CA ASN A 53 -3.74 11.50 7.23
C ASN A 53 -5.04 11.35 8.04
N PRO A 54 -6.13 10.81 7.46
CA PRO A 54 -7.41 10.65 8.17
C PRO A 54 -7.35 9.85 9.46
N GLY A 55 -6.44 8.88 9.54
CA GLY A 55 -6.20 8.06 10.73
C GLY A 55 -5.35 8.75 11.78
N HIS A 56 -4.41 9.64 11.35
CA HIS A 56 -3.38 10.22 12.18
C HIS A 56 -3.15 11.73 11.88
N PRO A 57 -4.20 12.57 11.84
CA PRO A 57 -4.03 13.98 11.54
C PRO A 57 -3.32 14.67 12.71
N ARG A 58 -2.22 15.39 12.44
CA ARG A 58 -1.43 16.07 13.46
C ARG A 58 -0.40 17.05 12.93
N ALA A 59 0.11 17.87 13.80
CA ALA A 59 1.35 18.60 13.62
C ALA A 59 2.26 18.32 14.82
N ASN A 60 3.54 18.15 14.60
CA ASN A 60 4.53 18.04 15.66
C ASN A 60 5.97 18.23 15.13
N LEU A 61 6.88 18.61 16.00
CA LEU A 61 8.30 18.47 15.69
C LEU A 61 8.64 16.98 15.64
N THR A 62 9.48 16.56 14.69
CA THR A 62 9.81 15.16 14.53
C THR A 62 11.31 14.93 14.44
N THR A 63 11.77 13.90 15.15
CA THR A 63 13.14 13.38 15.02
C THR A 63 13.21 12.17 14.10
N LEU A 64 12.06 11.62 13.71
CA LEU A 64 11.98 10.43 12.88
C LEU A 64 12.42 10.71 11.44
N ASN A 65 13.23 9.81 10.89
CA ASN A 65 13.61 9.86 9.48
C ASN A 65 12.52 9.21 8.63
N ARG A 66 12.09 9.94 7.61
CA ARG A 66 11.09 9.47 6.65
C ARG A 66 11.71 9.37 5.26
N GLU A 67 11.50 8.25 4.59
CA GLU A 67 11.93 8.08 3.21
C GLU A 67 11.04 8.92 2.29
N ASN A 68 11.67 9.69 1.41
CA ASN A 68 10.97 10.48 0.42
C ASN A 68 10.75 9.68 -0.87
N PRO A 69 9.63 9.87 -1.57
CA PRO A 69 9.42 9.28 -2.88
C PRO A 69 10.44 9.82 -3.88
N GLU A 70 10.81 9.00 -4.85
CA GLU A 70 11.78 9.37 -5.89
C GLU A 70 11.33 10.57 -6.73
N GLN A 71 10.04 10.65 -7.00
CA GLN A 71 9.42 11.81 -7.65
C GLN A 71 8.52 12.51 -6.63
N PRO A 72 8.81 13.78 -6.31
CA PRO A 72 7.97 14.56 -5.42
C PRO A 72 6.55 14.67 -6.00
N PRO A 73 5.51 14.50 -5.18
CA PRO A 73 4.13 14.76 -5.59
C PRO A 73 3.93 16.20 -6.06
N MET A 74 2.92 16.44 -6.90
CA MET A 74 2.62 17.79 -7.45
C MET A 74 2.42 18.83 -6.34
N PHE A 75 1.71 18.48 -5.27
CA PHE A 75 1.51 19.37 -4.14
C PHE A 75 2.84 19.75 -3.45
N CYS A 76 3.78 18.80 -3.32
CA CYS A 76 5.12 19.08 -2.80
C CYS A 76 5.89 20.08 -3.69
N MET A 77 5.78 19.93 -5.01
CA MET A 77 6.44 20.84 -5.95
C MET A 77 5.84 22.24 -5.87
N LEU A 78 4.53 22.32 -5.72
CA LEU A 78 3.83 23.58 -5.53
C LEU A 78 4.22 24.25 -4.19
N LEU A 79 4.26 23.51 -3.09
CA LEU A 79 4.73 24.03 -1.81
C LEU A 79 6.17 24.54 -1.91
N ARG A 80 7.07 23.83 -2.60
CA ARG A 80 8.45 24.29 -2.83
C ARG A 80 8.49 25.61 -3.59
N LYS A 81 7.69 25.72 -4.65
CA LYS A 81 7.62 26.96 -5.44
C LYS A 81 7.24 28.19 -4.58
N HIS A 82 6.29 28.01 -3.66
CA HIS A 82 5.73 29.14 -2.89
C HIS A 82 6.34 29.32 -1.50
N LEU A 83 6.88 28.26 -0.88
CA LEU A 83 7.27 28.29 0.54
C LEU A 83 8.76 28.03 0.78
N GLN A 84 9.52 27.56 -0.21
CA GLN A 84 10.97 27.38 0.01
C GLN A 84 11.65 28.75 0.14
N GLY A 85 12.30 28.98 1.27
CA GLY A 85 12.88 30.26 1.62
C GLY A 85 11.93 31.20 2.36
N ALA A 86 10.66 30.86 2.51
CA ALA A 86 9.66 31.64 3.24
C ALA A 86 10.01 31.74 4.74
N ARG A 87 9.64 32.85 5.36
CA ARG A 87 9.74 33.09 6.79
C ARG A 87 8.38 32.82 7.45
N ILE A 88 8.37 32.07 8.52
CA ILE A 88 7.19 31.84 9.34
C ILE A 88 7.02 33.05 10.26
N LEU A 89 5.99 33.87 10.03
CA LEU A 89 5.72 35.04 10.84
C LEU A 89 5.03 34.66 12.14
N GLU A 90 3.97 33.86 12.01
CA GLU A 90 3.10 33.50 13.12
C GLU A 90 2.50 32.10 12.92
N LEU A 91 2.17 31.45 14.06
CA LEU A 91 1.38 30.23 14.10
C LEU A 91 0.15 30.49 14.95
N ASN A 92 -1.02 30.40 14.35
CA ASN A 92 -2.31 30.62 14.99
C ASN A 92 -3.13 29.33 15.05
N GLN A 93 -3.91 29.20 16.10
CA GLN A 93 -4.95 28.20 16.28
C GLN A 93 -6.24 28.93 16.68
N PRO A 94 -7.34 28.81 15.91
CA PRO A 94 -8.64 29.29 16.38
C PRO A 94 -9.00 28.60 17.71
N PRO A 95 -9.61 29.32 18.68
CA PRO A 95 -9.82 28.82 20.02
C PRO A 95 -10.53 27.45 20.04
N LEU A 96 -9.85 26.45 20.59
CA LEU A 96 -10.33 25.07 20.72
C LEU A 96 -10.74 24.39 19.39
N GLU A 97 -10.30 24.93 18.25
CA GLU A 97 -10.46 24.27 16.97
C GLU A 97 -9.24 23.39 16.62
N ARG A 98 -9.48 22.37 15.81
CA ARG A 98 -8.41 21.48 15.33
C ARG A 98 -7.83 21.98 14.02
N ILE A 99 -7.47 23.28 14.00
CA ILE A 99 -6.91 23.98 12.84
C ILE A 99 -5.63 24.68 13.28
N LEU A 100 -4.57 24.58 12.47
CA LEU A 100 -3.35 25.36 12.63
C LEU A 100 -3.13 26.20 11.38
N GLU A 101 -2.92 27.48 11.54
CA GLU A 101 -2.60 28.44 10.48
C GLU A 101 -1.19 28.97 10.66
N PHE A 102 -0.33 28.71 9.67
CA PHE A 102 1.02 29.29 9.58
C PHE A 102 0.95 30.49 8.65
N GLN A 103 1.19 31.68 9.16
CA GLN A 103 1.37 32.89 8.36
C GLN A 103 2.82 32.98 7.91
N LEU A 104 3.02 33.21 6.61
CA LEU A 104 4.32 33.11 5.96
C LEU A 104 4.56 34.32 5.07
N GLU A 105 5.77 34.85 5.11
CA GLU A 105 6.26 35.86 4.16
C GLU A 105 7.25 35.20 3.20
N THR A 106 7.06 35.44 1.92
CA THR A 106 7.94 34.91 0.86
C THR A 106 8.11 35.94 -0.25
N LEU A 107 8.97 35.66 -1.23
CA LEU A 107 9.10 36.42 -2.44
C LEU A 107 8.34 35.73 -3.57
N ASP A 108 7.64 36.51 -4.38
CA ASP A 108 7.02 36.00 -5.61
C ASP A 108 8.04 35.90 -6.76
N GLU A 109 7.57 35.57 -7.96
CA GLU A 109 8.41 35.44 -9.16
C GLU A 109 9.03 36.76 -9.62
N LEU A 110 8.46 37.90 -9.21
CA LEU A 110 8.94 39.27 -9.54
C LEU A 110 9.92 39.78 -8.47
N GLY A 111 10.03 39.08 -7.34
CA GLY A 111 10.86 39.47 -6.20
C GLY A 111 10.13 40.32 -5.17
N ASP A 112 8.83 40.52 -5.31
CA ASP A 112 8.01 41.26 -4.37
C ASP A 112 7.68 40.39 -3.13
N ARG A 113 7.59 41.04 -1.95
CA ARG A 113 7.17 40.39 -0.73
C ARG A 113 5.67 40.10 -0.77
N VAL A 114 5.33 38.83 -0.59
CA VAL A 114 3.94 38.38 -0.58
C VAL A 114 3.67 37.53 0.63
N GLU A 115 2.44 37.60 1.13
CA GLU A 115 1.97 36.74 2.20
C GLU A 115 1.41 35.42 1.65
N ARG A 116 1.60 34.37 2.41
CA ARG A 116 1.01 33.06 2.18
C ARG A 116 0.51 32.50 3.51
N ARG A 117 -0.50 31.67 3.45
CA ARG A 117 -0.97 30.92 4.62
C ARG A 117 -0.97 29.43 4.34
N LEU A 118 -0.40 28.65 5.26
CA LEU A 118 -0.45 27.19 5.22
C LEU A 118 -1.37 26.73 6.34
N VAL A 119 -2.49 26.11 6.00
CA VAL A 119 -3.54 25.73 6.94
C VAL A 119 -3.60 24.22 7.04
N LEU A 120 -3.43 23.67 8.24
CA LEU A 120 -3.68 22.28 8.58
C LEU A 120 -5.02 22.16 9.30
N GLU A 121 -5.95 21.41 8.71
CA GLU A 121 -7.18 20.94 9.36
C GLU A 121 -6.99 19.53 9.89
N ALA A 122 -6.90 19.35 11.22
CA ALA A 122 -6.64 18.04 11.83
C ALA A 122 -7.95 17.35 12.27
N MET A 123 -8.92 17.21 11.36
CA MET A 123 -10.28 16.76 11.66
C MET A 123 -10.60 15.35 11.12
N GLY A 124 -9.80 14.36 11.46
CA GLY A 124 -10.05 12.97 11.10
C GLY A 124 -10.26 12.78 9.60
N ARG A 125 -11.41 12.27 9.19
CA ARG A 125 -11.71 12.00 7.76
C ARG A 125 -11.68 13.25 6.87
N SER A 126 -11.94 14.42 7.44
CA SER A 126 -11.92 15.71 6.76
C SER A 126 -10.56 16.41 6.85
N ALA A 127 -9.53 15.75 7.40
CA ALA A 127 -8.21 16.33 7.54
C ALA A 127 -7.65 16.77 6.18
N ASN A 128 -7.06 17.99 6.14
CA ASN A 128 -6.53 18.58 4.91
C ASN A 128 -5.34 19.49 5.21
N LEU A 129 -4.52 19.73 4.22
CA LEU A 129 -3.46 20.73 4.25
C LEU A 129 -3.63 21.62 3.02
N LEU A 130 -3.81 22.92 3.26
CA LEU A 130 -4.14 23.90 2.23
C LEU A 130 -3.08 25.00 2.18
N LEU A 131 -2.71 25.42 0.99
CA LEU A 131 -1.92 26.62 0.74
C LEU A 131 -2.82 27.71 0.22
N LEU A 132 -2.80 28.88 0.89
CA LEU A 132 -3.59 30.05 0.52
C LEU A 132 -2.67 31.20 0.12
N ASP A 133 -3.18 32.10 -0.70
CA ASP A 133 -2.57 33.40 -0.97
C ASP A 133 -2.87 34.43 0.14
N GLY A 134 -2.36 35.67 -0.01
CA GLY A 134 -2.57 36.74 0.95
C GLY A 134 -4.03 37.18 1.06
N GLU A 135 -4.86 36.99 0.01
CA GLU A 135 -6.29 37.31 0.00
C GLU A 135 -7.15 36.19 0.61
N GLY A 136 -6.58 35.01 0.88
CA GLY A 136 -7.28 33.84 1.41
C GLY A 136 -7.88 32.94 0.36
N ARG A 137 -7.45 33.03 -0.89
CA ARG A 137 -7.82 32.09 -1.95
C ARG A 137 -6.95 30.84 -1.86
N ILE A 138 -7.54 29.70 -2.08
CA ILE A 138 -6.85 28.40 -2.12
C ILE A 138 -5.96 28.34 -3.37
N ILE A 139 -4.65 28.30 -3.19
CA ILE A 139 -3.70 28.04 -4.28
C ILE A 139 -3.77 26.56 -4.66
N ASP A 140 -3.69 25.66 -3.66
CA ASP A 140 -3.99 24.24 -3.79
C ASP A 140 -4.14 23.58 -2.40
N CYS A 141 -4.54 22.31 -2.38
CA CYS A 141 -4.68 21.52 -1.17
C CYS A 141 -4.30 20.07 -1.41
N ILE A 142 -3.96 19.38 -0.33
CA ILE A 142 -3.55 17.96 -0.42
C ILE A 142 -4.70 17.07 -0.88
N ARG A 143 -5.94 17.44 -0.50
CA ARG A 143 -7.19 16.81 -0.92
C ARG A 143 -8.17 17.84 -1.44
N ARG A 144 -8.48 17.75 -2.70
CA ARG A 144 -9.51 18.56 -3.32
C ARG A 144 -10.88 17.98 -2.96
N VAL A 145 -11.76 18.85 -2.45
CA VAL A 145 -13.13 18.48 -2.07
C VAL A 145 -14.08 19.25 -2.98
N ASP A 146 -14.70 18.54 -3.90
CA ASP A 146 -15.76 19.05 -4.77
C ASP A 146 -17.10 18.70 -4.11
N GLY A 147 -17.46 19.49 -3.08
CA GLY A 147 -18.68 19.28 -2.31
C GLY A 147 -19.92 19.67 -3.12
N ASP A 148 -21.01 18.96 -2.93
CA ASP A 148 -22.32 19.33 -3.44
C ASP A 148 -22.86 20.53 -2.65
N LEU A 149 -22.85 21.72 -3.27
CA LEU A 149 -23.38 22.96 -2.68
C LEU A 149 -24.85 22.81 -2.25
N GLY A 150 -25.63 21.98 -2.93
CA GLY A 150 -27.03 21.68 -2.59
C GLY A 150 -27.20 20.94 -1.27
N ARG A 151 -26.16 20.31 -0.74
CA ARG A 151 -26.13 19.59 0.55
C ARG A 151 -25.38 20.34 1.65
N GLY A 152 -25.03 21.60 1.43
CA GLY A 152 -24.27 22.41 2.40
C GLY A 152 -22.84 21.92 2.64
N GLN A 153 -22.28 21.13 1.75
CA GLN A 153 -20.91 20.63 1.84
C GLN A 153 -19.92 21.72 1.42
N ARG A 154 -18.88 21.91 2.20
CA ARG A 154 -17.81 22.88 1.95
C ARG A 154 -16.95 22.42 0.77
N GLN A 155 -16.70 23.34 -0.17
CA GLN A 155 -15.79 23.08 -1.29
C GLN A 155 -14.37 23.56 -0.95
N LEU A 156 -13.37 22.73 -1.27
CA LEU A 156 -11.95 23.04 -1.13
C LEU A 156 -11.26 22.78 -2.48
N LEU A 157 -11.33 23.80 -3.36
CA LEU A 157 -10.78 23.75 -4.71
C LEU A 157 -9.88 24.96 -4.97
N PRO A 158 -8.83 24.82 -5.79
CA PRO A 158 -8.00 25.94 -6.22
C PRO A 158 -8.83 27.09 -6.79
N GLY A 159 -8.48 28.31 -6.41
CA GLY A 159 -9.14 29.55 -6.84
C GLY A 159 -10.33 29.98 -5.98
N LEU A 160 -10.90 29.12 -5.14
CA LEU A 160 -11.96 29.48 -4.21
C LEU A 160 -11.39 30.12 -2.94
N PHE A 161 -12.20 30.95 -2.29
CA PHE A 161 -11.84 31.47 -0.97
C PHE A 161 -11.95 30.36 0.08
N TYR A 162 -10.94 30.27 0.93
CA TYR A 162 -10.97 29.39 2.07
C TYR A 162 -12.04 29.85 3.08
N ARG A 163 -12.88 28.92 3.48
CA ARG A 163 -13.84 29.10 4.57
C ARG A 163 -13.53 28.07 5.64
N GLN A 164 -13.43 28.50 6.89
CA GLN A 164 -13.25 27.60 8.00
C GLN A 164 -14.44 26.62 8.10
N PRO A 165 -14.25 25.43 8.68
CA PRO A 165 -15.36 24.56 9.03
C PRO A 165 -16.38 25.27 9.91
N PRO A 166 -17.67 24.91 9.84
CA PRO A 166 -18.67 25.50 10.72
C PRO A 166 -18.33 25.21 12.18
N GLU A 167 -18.35 26.25 12.99
CA GLU A 167 -18.16 26.12 14.44
C GLU A 167 -19.39 25.43 15.04
N PRO A 168 -19.20 24.49 15.98
CA PRO A 168 -20.31 23.92 16.72
C PRO A 168 -20.93 25.00 17.64
N ASP A 169 -22.25 25.01 17.76
CA ASP A 169 -22.98 25.88 18.69
C ASP A 169 -22.80 25.37 20.13
N LYS A 170 -21.60 25.60 20.69
CA LYS A 170 -21.19 25.15 22.03
C LYS A 170 -20.37 26.22 22.72
N LEU A 171 -20.44 26.22 24.02
CA LEU A 171 -19.71 27.17 24.85
C LEU A 171 -18.21 26.82 24.94
N ASN A 172 -17.38 27.84 25.07
CA ASN A 172 -15.95 27.63 25.33
C ASN A 172 -15.72 27.47 26.86
N PRO A 173 -15.32 26.30 27.36
CA PRO A 173 -15.17 26.03 28.78
C PRO A 173 -14.07 26.86 29.45
N PHE A 174 -13.18 27.49 28.68
CA PHE A 174 -12.04 28.26 29.21
C PHE A 174 -12.28 29.79 29.23
N THR A 175 -13.33 30.27 28.55
CA THR A 175 -13.72 31.69 28.57
C THR A 175 -15.04 31.94 29.30
N ILE A 176 -15.84 30.89 29.55
CA ILE A 176 -17.12 31.00 30.25
C ILE A 176 -16.95 31.57 31.65
N GLU A 177 -17.88 32.42 32.07
CA GLU A 177 -17.95 32.95 33.43
C GLU A 177 -18.40 31.88 34.44
N SER A 178 -17.93 31.98 35.68
CA SER A 178 -18.22 30.97 36.72
C SER A 178 -19.70 30.80 37.01
N GLU A 179 -20.49 31.88 36.90
CA GLU A 179 -21.95 31.82 37.10
C GLU A 179 -22.65 31.08 35.96
N GLU A 180 -22.26 31.35 34.72
CA GLU A 180 -22.79 30.67 33.55
C GLU A 180 -22.40 29.19 33.56
N LEU A 181 -21.15 28.87 33.93
CA LEU A 181 -20.70 27.48 34.13
C LEU A 181 -21.60 26.73 35.12
N ARG A 182 -21.94 27.37 36.28
CA ARG A 182 -22.82 26.76 37.25
C ARG A 182 -24.23 26.49 36.71
N LEU A 183 -24.79 27.40 35.90
CA LEU A 183 -26.06 27.20 35.21
C LEU A 183 -26.04 25.99 34.26
N VAL A 184 -24.99 25.84 33.46
CA VAL A 184 -24.83 24.67 32.60
C VAL A 184 -24.76 23.37 33.41
N LEU A 185 -24.09 23.41 34.56
CA LEU A 185 -23.92 22.25 35.44
C LEU A 185 -25.15 21.96 36.31
N GLU A 186 -26.23 22.77 36.29
CA GLU A 186 -27.53 22.42 36.93
C GLU A 186 -28.11 21.13 36.36
N ASN A 187 -27.78 20.82 35.09
CA ASN A 187 -28.14 19.57 34.40
C ASN A 187 -29.64 19.22 34.55
N PRO A 188 -30.56 20.09 34.14
CA PRO A 188 -31.99 19.91 34.39
C PRO A 188 -32.58 18.66 33.71
N LEU A 189 -31.86 18.11 32.72
CA LEU A 189 -32.25 16.89 31.98
C LEU A 189 -31.67 15.61 32.59
N GLY A 190 -30.89 15.68 33.67
CA GLY A 190 -30.28 14.51 34.31
C GLY A 190 -29.35 13.69 33.43
N LYS A 191 -28.64 14.34 32.52
CA LYS A 191 -27.66 13.64 31.63
C LYS A 191 -26.47 13.14 32.47
N GLU A 192 -25.84 12.06 31.98
CA GLU A 192 -24.51 11.67 32.44
C GLU A 192 -23.52 12.83 32.25
N TRP A 193 -22.65 13.07 33.25
CA TRP A 193 -21.79 14.25 33.30
C TRP A 193 -20.85 14.35 32.06
N ASP A 194 -20.29 13.25 31.61
CA ASP A 194 -19.44 13.23 30.42
C ASP A 194 -20.21 13.64 29.15
N LYS A 195 -21.47 13.22 29.03
CA LYS A 195 -22.34 13.59 27.89
C LYS A 195 -22.74 15.07 27.99
N LEU A 196 -23.07 15.55 29.20
CA LEU A 196 -23.37 16.96 29.42
C LEU A 196 -22.18 17.84 28.98
N LEU A 197 -20.95 17.49 29.39
CA LEU A 197 -19.75 18.21 29.06
C LEU A 197 -19.51 18.23 27.53
N LEU A 198 -19.69 17.09 26.88
CA LEU A 198 -19.51 16.97 25.42
C LEU A 198 -20.59 17.72 24.61
N ASP A 199 -21.82 17.78 25.14
CA ASP A 199 -22.93 18.47 24.47
C ASP A 199 -22.82 19.99 24.63
N SER A 200 -22.38 20.47 25.80
CA SER A 200 -22.37 21.89 26.16
C SER A 200 -21.08 22.61 25.75
N PHE A 201 -19.95 21.93 25.75
CA PHE A 201 -18.64 22.57 25.57
C PHE A 201 -17.92 22.13 24.30
N THR A 202 -17.29 23.10 23.64
CA THR A 202 -16.37 22.82 22.53
C THR A 202 -14.99 22.39 23.06
N GLY A 203 -14.20 21.72 22.20
CA GLY A 203 -12.79 21.39 22.47
C GLY A 203 -12.53 20.22 23.41
N LEU A 204 -13.51 19.74 24.16
CA LEU A 204 -13.34 18.58 25.02
C LEU A 204 -13.44 17.28 24.25
N SER A 205 -12.50 16.37 24.48
CA SER A 205 -12.58 15.00 23.93
C SER A 205 -13.39 14.08 24.86
N PRO A 206 -13.93 12.96 24.32
CA PRO A 206 -14.61 11.96 25.15
C PRO A 206 -13.73 11.39 26.28
N LEU A 207 -12.41 11.33 26.07
CA LEU A 207 -11.45 10.88 27.08
C LEU A 207 -11.38 11.86 28.23
N VAL A 208 -11.20 13.14 27.94
CA VAL A 208 -11.12 14.21 28.95
C VAL A 208 -12.45 14.38 29.65
N ALA A 209 -13.57 14.42 28.93
CA ALA A 209 -14.90 14.56 29.53
C ALA A 209 -15.21 13.43 30.52
N ARG A 210 -14.93 12.19 30.17
CA ARG A 210 -15.10 11.04 31.09
C ARG A 210 -14.17 11.08 32.27
N GLU A 211 -12.94 11.55 32.10
CA GLU A 211 -12.01 11.70 33.22
C GLU A 211 -12.47 12.76 34.22
N LEU A 212 -12.94 13.91 33.74
CA LEU A 212 -13.50 14.97 34.61
C LEU A 212 -14.74 14.46 35.35
N ALA A 213 -15.65 13.77 34.67
CA ALA A 213 -16.83 13.16 35.30
C ALA A 213 -16.44 12.10 36.35
N PHE A 214 -15.45 11.26 36.05
CA PHE A 214 -14.92 10.25 36.98
C PHE A 214 -14.35 10.91 38.26
N ARG A 215 -13.53 11.95 38.12
CA ARG A 215 -12.92 12.68 39.24
C ARG A 215 -13.97 13.39 40.09
N ALA A 216 -15.02 13.89 39.45
CA ALA A 216 -16.14 14.53 40.16
C ALA A 216 -16.93 13.55 41.00
N GLY A 217 -16.96 12.25 40.68
CA GLY A 217 -17.67 11.22 41.43
C GLY A 217 -19.17 11.49 41.58
N GLY A 218 -19.80 12.16 40.61
CA GLY A 218 -21.20 12.53 40.61
C GLY A 218 -21.50 13.88 41.31
N ASP A 219 -20.51 14.56 41.84
CA ASP A 219 -20.64 15.84 42.54
C ASP A 219 -20.44 17.03 41.59
N ARG A 220 -21.44 17.93 41.52
CA ARG A 220 -21.45 19.10 40.64
C ARG A 220 -20.35 20.12 41.00
N GLU A 221 -20.14 20.39 42.26
CA GLU A 221 -19.15 21.39 42.69
C GLU A 221 -17.72 20.88 42.42
N ARG A 222 -17.49 19.57 42.60
CA ARG A 222 -16.22 18.94 42.21
C ARG A 222 -16.00 19.00 40.71
N LEU A 223 -17.04 18.80 39.93
CA LEU A 223 -16.93 18.91 38.47
C LEU A 223 -16.55 20.32 38.01
N ALA A 224 -17.20 21.34 38.63
CA ALA A 224 -16.86 22.73 38.42
C ALA A 224 -15.39 23.03 38.80
N ALA A 225 -14.93 22.52 39.93
CA ALA A 225 -13.55 22.70 40.39
C ALA A 225 -12.53 22.03 39.46
N GLU A 226 -12.80 20.82 38.92
CA GLU A 226 -11.92 20.16 37.96
C GLU A 226 -11.88 20.91 36.61
N LEU A 227 -13.00 21.50 36.17
CA LEU A 227 -13.02 22.34 34.96
C LEU A 227 -12.23 23.64 35.15
N GLU A 228 -12.38 24.32 36.30
CA GLU A 228 -11.60 25.53 36.61
C GLU A 228 -10.10 25.23 36.71
N LYS A 229 -9.73 24.08 37.28
CA LYS A 229 -8.34 23.62 37.32
C LYS A 229 -7.78 23.38 35.90
N LEU A 230 -8.55 22.75 35.05
CA LEU A 230 -8.17 22.54 33.65
C LEU A 230 -8.03 23.89 32.93
N LYS A 231 -8.96 24.83 33.12
CA LYS A 231 -8.93 26.19 32.60
C LYS A 231 -7.66 26.94 33.03
N TYR A 232 -7.29 26.84 34.31
CA TYR A 232 -6.05 27.43 34.83
C TYR A 232 -4.83 26.85 34.13
N ASN A 233 -4.72 25.52 33.99
CA ASN A 233 -3.60 24.87 33.36
C ASN A 233 -3.48 25.28 31.87
N VAL A 234 -4.60 25.45 31.14
CA VAL A 234 -4.58 25.89 29.74
C VAL A 234 -4.08 27.34 29.61
N LYS A 235 -4.45 28.23 30.56
CA LYS A 235 -4.04 29.63 30.51
C LYS A 235 -2.57 29.86 30.85
N GLU A 236 -2.02 29.08 31.76
CA GLU A 236 -0.63 29.20 32.24
C GLU A 236 0.36 28.34 31.42
N ASP A 237 -0.03 27.85 30.24
CA ASP A 237 0.75 26.89 29.44
C ASP A 237 1.25 25.66 30.24
N GLY A 238 0.50 25.35 31.34
CA GLY A 238 0.82 24.28 32.30
C GLY A 238 0.31 22.89 31.89
N LEU A 239 -0.05 22.70 30.61
CA LEU A 239 -0.47 21.39 30.11
C LEU A 239 0.73 20.45 30.01
N THR A 240 0.56 19.24 30.54
CA THR A 240 1.62 18.20 30.56
C THR A 240 1.27 17.06 29.61
N PRO A 241 2.23 16.59 28.76
CA PRO A 241 1.98 15.47 27.87
C PRO A 241 1.99 14.14 28.63
N TYR A 242 0.89 13.39 28.56
CA TYR A 242 0.75 12.06 29.13
C TYR A 242 0.52 11.02 28.05
N LEU A 243 1.39 10.03 27.99
CA LEU A 243 1.21 8.83 27.19
C LEU A 243 0.58 7.74 28.04
N LEU A 244 -0.57 7.21 27.61
CA LEU A 244 -1.27 6.14 28.30
C LEU A 244 -0.73 4.80 27.83
N VAL A 245 -0.20 4.02 28.77
CA VAL A 245 0.46 2.74 28.49
C VAL A 245 -0.28 1.62 29.23
N ARG A 246 -0.65 0.56 28.51
CA ARG A 246 -1.22 -0.67 29.04
C ARG A 246 -0.44 -1.86 28.50
N GLU A 247 -0.01 -2.77 29.37
CA GLU A 247 0.80 -3.94 29.00
C GLU A 247 2.04 -3.58 28.12
N GLY A 248 2.69 -2.46 28.44
CA GLY A 248 3.85 -1.97 27.68
C GLY A 248 3.55 -1.41 26.28
N LYS A 249 2.27 -1.26 25.93
CA LYS A 249 1.83 -0.67 24.65
C LYS A 249 1.18 0.68 24.87
N SER A 250 1.54 1.66 24.06
CA SER A 250 0.90 2.97 24.03
C SER A 250 -0.52 2.86 23.47
N VAL A 251 -1.53 3.11 24.29
CA VAL A 251 -2.96 2.95 23.94
C VAL A 251 -3.63 4.27 23.56
N ASP A 252 -3.27 5.38 24.24
CA ASP A 252 -3.78 6.73 23.97
C ASP A 252 -2.81 7.80 24.51
N PHE A 253 -3.13 9.07 24.33
CA PHE A 253 -2.38 10.21 24.87
C PHE A 253 -3.33 11.35 25.24
N THR A 254 -2.90 12.24 26.15
CA THR A 254 -3.74 13.32 26.65
C THR A 254 -2.92 14.40 27.37
N VAL A 255 -3.57 15.46 27.81
CA VAL A 255 -3.00 16.62 28.57
C VAL A 255 -3.09 16.48 30.07
N LEU A 256 -3.72 15.42 30.59
CA LEU A 256 -3.90 15.17 32.01
C LEU A 256 -3.81 13.68 32.34
N PRO A 257 -3.40 13.31 33.58
CA PRO A 257 -3.32 11.90 33.94
C PRO A 257 -4.73 11.29 34.00
N ILE A 258 -4.87 10.05 33.50
CA ILE A 258 -6.14 9.33 33.43
C ILE A 258 -6.24 8.32 34.57
N LEU A 259 -7.26 8.47 35.42
CA LEU A 259 -7.54 7.59 36.55
C LEU A 259 -8.70 6.61 36.27
N GLN A 260 -9.64 6.99 35.39
CA GLN A 260 -10.82 6.20 35.04
C GLN A 260 -10.50 4.80 34.48
N TYR A 261 -9.30 4.58 33.96
CA TYR A 261 -8.88 3.28 33.40
C TYR A 261 -8.29 2.33 34.42
N GLY A 262 -8.23 2.74 35.69
CA GLY A 262 -7.70 1.92 36.78
C GLY A 262 -6.17 1.70 36.70
N PRO A 263 -5.65 0.86 37.61
CA PRO A 263 -4.20 0.69 37.80
C PRO A 263 -3.49 -0.04 36.63
N GLU A 264 -4.22 -0.70 35.76
CA GLU A 264 -3.65 -1.40 34.60
C GLU A 264 -3.16 -0.43 33.50
N THR A 265 -3.56 0.85 33.56
CA THR A 265 -3.17 1.87 32.58
C THR A 265 -2.33 2.94 33.28
N GLU A 266 -1.03 2.95 32.97
CA GLU A 266 -0.08 3.94 33.42
C GLU A 266 -0.19 5.22 32.61
N SER A 267 -0.32 6.39 33.28
CA SER A 267 -0.20 7.72 32.66
C SER A 267 1.26 8.18 32.77
N ARG A 268 2.05 7.93 31.73
CA ARG A 268 3.48 8.27 31.69
C ARG A 268 3.69 9.67 31.13
N THR A 269 4.36 10.55 31.89
CA THR A 269 4.75 11.87 31.40
C THR A 269 5.82 11.77 30.32
N GLN A 270 5.79 12.70 29.37
CA GLN A 270 6.76 12.83 28.29
C GLN A 270 7.48 14.19 28.38
N GLU A 271 8.63 14.32 27.73
CA GLU A 271 9.42 15.56 27.71
C GLU A 271 8.73 16.69 26.95
N SER A 272 8.00 16.36 25.89
CA SER A 272 7.26 17.30 25.06
C SER A 272 6.07 16.61 24.38
N PHE A 273 5.11 17.41 23.90
CA PHE A 273 3.99 16.91 23.11
C PHE A 273 4.45 16.32 21.78
N SER A 274 5.43 16.94 21.13
CA SER A 274 6.02 16.42 19.89
C SER A 274 6.63 15.04 20.06
N ARG A 275 7.38 14.82 21.16
CA ARG A 275 7.96 13.50 21.44
C ARG A 275 6.90 12.45 21.78
N MET A 276 5.89 12.83 22.54
CA MET A 276 4.74 11.97 22.83
C MET A 276 4.03 11.52 21.55
N LEU A 277 3.81 12.44 20.61
CA LEU A 277 3.16 12.13 19.33
C LEU A 277 4.04 11.26 18.43
N ASP A 278 5.35 11.53 18.34
CA ASP A 278 6.27 10.68 17.59
C ASP A 278 6.27 9.24 18.15
N GLU A 279 6.40 9.05 19.48
CA GLU A 279 6.40 7.72 20.12
C GLU A 279 5.07 6.98 19.90
N PHE A 280 3.94 7.69 20.05
CA PHE A 280 2.62 7.10 19.89
C PHE A 280 2.33 6.64 18.44
N TYR A 281 2.72 7.45 17.46
CA TYR A 281 2.39 7.19 16.05
C TYR A 281 3.45 6.38 15.31
N GLU A 282 4.71 6.33 15.76
CA GLU A 282 5.79 5.64 15.07
C GLU A 282 5.45 4.19 14.70
N ARG A 283 5.00 3.41 15.69
CA ARG A 283 4.64 1.99 15.48
C ARG A 283 3.41 1.83 14.58
N ARG A 284 2.41 2.69 14.76
CA ARG A 284 1.17 2.66 13.97
C ARG A 284 1.42 3.00 12.51
N GLU A 285 2.20 4.04 12.26
CA GLU A 285 2.57 4.44 10.91
C GLU A 285 3.51 3.44 10.24
N ALA A 286 4.38 2.77 10.98
CA ALA A 286 5.21 1.70 10.43
C ALA A 286 4.32 0.57 9.87
N ALA A 287 3.31 0.14 10.63
CA ALA A 287 2.34 -0.87 10.18
C ALA A 287 1.53 -0.40 8.96
N ASP A 288 1.04 0.85 8.98
CA ASP A 288 0.29 1.41 7.85
C ASP A 288 1.15 1.60 6.60
N ARG A 289 2.42 1.99 6.75
CA ARG A 289 3.38 2.07 5.62
C ARG A 289 3.61 0.71 4.97
N VAL A 290 3.81 -0.33 5.78
CA VAL A 290 3.96 -1.70 5.29
C VAL A 290 2.71 -2.12 4.51
N ARG A 291 1.53 -1.88 5.08
CA ARG A 291 0.24 -2.19 4.43
C ARG A 291 0.07 -1.43 3.11
N GLN A 292 0.36 -0.13 3.09
CA GLN A 292 0.23 0.71 1.89
C GLN A 292 1.21 0.26 0.79
N ARG A 293 2.49 0.03 1.15
CA ARG A 293 3.50 -0.47 0.20
C ARG A 293 3.12 -1.84 -0.36
N GLY A 294 2.60 -2.73 0.48
CA GLY A 294 2.08 -4.02 0.04
C GLY A 294 0.95 -3.86 -0.98
N GLN A 295 -0.03 -3.00 -0.70
CA GLN A 295 -1.14 -2.73 -1.63
C GLN A 295 -0.68 -2.15 -2.97
N ASP A 296 0.32 -1.26 -2.98
CA ASP A 296 0.85 -0.67 -4.21
C ASP A 296 1.57 -1.72 -5.07
N LEU A 297 2.32 -2.64 -4.45
CA LEU A 297 2.95 -3.77 -5.14
C LEU A 297 1.90 -4.72 -5.70
N VAL A 298 0.89 -5.09 -4.91
CA VAL A 298 -0.23 -5.94 -5.35
C VAL A 298 -0.92 -5.32 -6.57
N LYS A 299 -1.25 -4.03 -6.55
CA LYS A 299 -1.86 -3.33 -7.69
C LYS A 299 -0.98 -3.38 -8.95
N ALA A 300 0.33 -3.14 -8.79
CA ALA A 300 1.26 -3.16 -9.91
C ALA A 300 1.35 -4.56 -10.55
N VAL A 301 1.48 -5.61 -9.73
CA VAL A 301 1.57 -6.99 -10.20
C VAL A 301 0.25 -7.47 -10.79
N THR A 302 -0.89 -7.17 -10.16
CA THR A 302 -2.22 -7.49 -10.69
C THR A 302 -2.43 -6.86 -12.05
N SER A 303 -2.07 -5.58 -12.23
CA SER A 303 -2.18 -4.90 -13.53
C SER A 303 -1.29 -5.55 -14.60
N ALA A 304 -0.10 -6.03 -14.23
CA ALA A 304 0.79 -6.75 -15.15
C ALA A 304 0.20 -8.11 -15.51
N ARG A 305 -0.27 -8.88 -14.53
CA ARG A 305 -0.93 -10.17 -14.70
C ARG A 305 -2.13 -10.07 -15.65
N ASP A 306 -3.02 -9.11 -15.42
CA ASP A 306 -4.25 -8.94 -16.20
C ASP A 306 -3.95 -8.52 -17.65
N ARG A 307 -2.89 -7.73 -17.87
CA ARG A 307 -2.41 -7.42 -19.24
C ARG A 307 -1.88 -8.67 -19.94
N THR A 308 -1.08 -9.48 -19.26
CA THR A 308 -0.52 -10.72 -19.79
C THR A 308 -1.65 -11.72 -20.09
N ALA A 309 -2.61 -11.89 -19.20
CA ALA A 309 -3.77 -12.76 -19.39
C ALA A 309 -4.61 -12.35 -20.61
N ARG A 310 -4.90 -11.04 -20.77
CA ARG A 310 -5.63 -10.52 -21.96
C ARG A 310 -4.84 -10.75 -23.25
N LYS A 311 -3.53 -10.54 -23.22
CA LYS A 311 -2.67 -10.81 -24.38
C LYS A 311 -2.72 -12.29 -24.76
N LEU A 312 -2.62 -13.20 -23.80
CA LEU A 312 -2.72 -14.65 -24.03
C LEU A 312 -4.07 -15.04 -24.62
N ALA A 313 -5.18 -14.52 -24.10
CA ALA A 313 -6.51 -14.79 -24.63
C ALA A 313 -6.65 -14.35 -26.09
N ASN A 314 -6.11 -13.19 -26.46
CA ASN A 314 -6.11 -12.73 -27.86
C ASN A 314 -5.25 -13.63 -28.75
N GLN A 315 -4.04 -13.97 -28.31
CA GLN A 315 -3.13 -14.86 -29.05
C GLN A 315 -3.71 -16.27 -29.23
N THR A 316 -4.46 -16.78 -28.24
CA THR A 316 -5.17 -18.05 -28.35
C THR A 316 -6.24 -18.00 -29.45
N ARG A 317 -7.03 -16.92 -29.51
CA ARG A 317 -8.02 -16.72 -30.59
C ARG A 317 -7.36 -16.60 -31.96
N GLU A 318 -6.24 -15.88 -32.05
CA GLU A 318 -5.47 -15.78 -33.27
C GLU A 318 -4.92 -17.15 -33.72
N LEU A 319 -4.45 -17.97 -32.76
CA LEU A 319 -4.00 -19.32 -33.04
C LEU A 319 -5.14 -20.21 -33.53
N GLU A 320 -6.33 -20.12 -32.93
CA GLU A 320 -7.52 -20.85 -33.38
C GLU A 320 -7.89 -20.49 -34.81
N ALA A 321 -7.76 -19.23 -35.23
CA ALA A 321 -8.02 -18.78 -36.58
C ALA A 321 -7.01 -19.36 -37.64
N THR A 322 -5.89 -19.92 -37.18
CA THR A 322 -4.92 -20.56 -38.09
C THR A 322 -5.20 -22.06 -38.31
N ARG A 323 -6.19 -22.65 -37.63
CA ARG A 323 -6.48 -24.10 -37.69
C ARG A 323 -6.81 -24.58 -39.11
N ASP A 324 -7.55 -23.78 -39.88
CA ASP A 324 -8.01 -24.13 -41.20
C ASP A 324 -7.00 -23.82 -42.31
N ARG A 325 -5.71 -23.62 -41.96
CA ARG A 325 -4.68 -23.26 -42.94
C ARG A 325 -4.48 -24.29 -44.02
N GLU A 326 -4.58 -25.60 -43.71
CA GLU A 326 -4.41 -26.65 -44.72
C GLU A 326 -5.47 -26.51 -45.80
N ARG A 327 -6.67 -26.06 -45.44
CA ARG A 327 -7.72 -25.74 -46.40
C ARG A 327 -7.30 -24.64 -47.39
N LEU A 328 -6.55 -23.63 -46.95
CA LEU A 328 -5.99 -22.60 -47.87
C LEU A 328 -5.03 -23.20 -48.88
N ARG A 329 -4.21 -24.17 -48.48
CA ARG A 329 -3.30 -24.87 -49.38
C ARG A 329 -4.09 -25.69 -50.39
N GLU A 330 -5.07 -26.49 -49.94
CA GLU A 330 -5.94 -27.29 -50.78
C GLU A 330 -6.68 -26.44 -51.82
N LEU A 331 -7.24 -25.29 -51.39
CA LEU A 331 -7.87 -24.36 -52.32
C LEU A 331 -6.87 -23.78 -53.34
N GLY A 332 -5.63 -23.51 -52.93
CA GLY A 332 -4.54 -23.10 -53.83
C GLY A 332 -4.19 -24.17 -54.84
N ASP A 333 -4.15 -25.45 -54.42
CA ASP A 333 -3.93 -26.60 -55.31
C ASP A 333 -5.08 -26.77 -56.33
N ILE A 334 -6.35 -26.64 -55.84
CA ILE A 334 -7.55 -26.71 -56.69
C ILE A 334 -7.55 -25.58 -57.73
N LEU A 335 -7.22 -24.35 -57.34
CA LEU A 335 -7.12 -23.21 -58.25
C LEU A 335 -6.02 -23.42 -59.28
N THR A 336 -4.85 -23.94 -58.87
CA THR A 336 -3.73 -24.19 -59.74
C THR A 336 -4.05 -25.24 -60.79
N SER A 337 -4.79 -26.29 -60.45
CA SER A 337 -5.23 -27.35 -61.36
C SER A 337 -6.32 -26.88 -62.32
N ASN A 338 -7.07 -25.83 -62.00
CA ASN A 338 -8.17 -25.30 -62.77
C ASN A 338 -7.90 -23.90 -63.36
N LEU A 339 -6.63 -23.53 -63.56
CA LEU A 339 -6.27 -22.23 -64.16
C LEU A 339 -6.93 -21.95 -65.52
N HIS A 340 -7.16 -22.99 -66.29
CA HIS A 340 -7.81 -22.92 -67.62
C HIS A 340 -9.30 -22.53 -67.55
N ALA A 341 -9.94 -22.74 -66.42
CA ALA A 341 -11.34 -22.38 -66.17
C ALA A 341 -11.54 -20.99 -65.52
N MET A 342 -10.44 -20.25 -65.31
CA MET A 342 -10.45 -18.95 -64.64
C MET A 342 -10.15 -17.84 -65.65
N GLU A 343 -10.91 -16.73 -65.52
CA GLU A 343 -10.67 -15.50 -66.26
C GLU A 343 -10.52 -14.32 -65.30
N ARG A 344 -9.81 -13.28 -65.74
CA ARG A 344 -9.69 -12.04 -64.97
C ARG A 344 -11.06 -11.35 -64.89
N GLY A 345 -11.44 -10.94 -63.70
CA GLY A 345 -12.76 -10.35 -63.42
C GLY A 345 -13.74 -11.32 -62.75
N MET A 346 -13.42 -12.62 -62.68
CA MET A 346 -14.22 -13.59 -61.94
C MET A 346 -14.14 -13.34 -60.43
N GLU A 347 -15.27 -13.42 -59.73
CA GLU A 347 -15.36 -13.30 -58.26
C GLU A 347 -15.39 -14.65 -57.54
N VAL A 348 -15.88 -15.71 -58.26
CA VAL A 348 -16.07 -17.06 -57.70
C VAL A 348 -15.76 -18.10 -58.76
N LEU A 349 -15.03 -19.14 -58.37
CA LEU A 349 -14.85 -20.36 -59.18
C LEU A 349 -15.58 -21.52 -58.49
N ARG A 350 -16.40 -22.27 -59.28
CA ARG A 350 -17.04 -23.51 -58.86
C ARG A 350 -16.39 -24.68 -59.54
N VAL A 351 -15.79 -25.57 -58.79
CA VAL A 351 -15.05 -26.75 -59.32
C VAL A 351 -15.17 -27.90 -58.31
N VAL A 352 -14.89 -29.12 -58.81
CA VAL A 352 -14.86 -30.31 -57.97
C VAL A 352 -13.68 -30.22 -56.96
N ASP A 353 -13.99 -30.45 -55.70
CA ASP A 353 -13.00 -30.58 -54.66
C ASP A 353 -12.39 -32.00 -54.66
N PHE A 354 -11.20 -32.16 -55.19
CA PHE A 354 -10.56 -33.46 -55.23
C PHE A 354 -9.92 -33.88 -53.88
N TYR A 355 -9.98 -33.02 -52.84
CA TYR A 355 -9.68 -33.39 -51.46
C TYR A 355 -10.89 -33.91 -50.71
N ASP A 356 -12.13 -33.68 -51.22
CA ASP A 356 -13.35 -34.25 -50.69
C ASP A 356 -13.52 -35.70 -51.16
N PRO A 357 -13.61 -36.71 -50.26
CA PRO A 357 -13.83 -38.10 -50.64
C PRO A 357 -15.08 -38.34 -51.52
N GLU A 358 -16.08 -37.48 -51.36
CA GLU A 358 -17.34 -37.56 -52.12
C GLU A 358 -17.33 -36.75 -53.44
N GLY A 359 -16.23 -36.03 -53.70
CA GLY A 359 -16.04 -35.22 -54.92
C GLY A 359 -17.06 -34.09 -55.08
N ARG A 360 -17.52 -33.51 -53.98
CA ARG A 360 -18.44 -32.37 -53.95
C ARG A 360 -17.82 -31.13 -54.56
N GLU A 361 -18.67 -30.29 -55.18
CA GLU A 361 -18.21 -29.00 -55.70
C GLU A 361 -17.91 -28.03 -54.53
N VAL A 362 -16.86 -27.24 -54.70
CA VAL A 362 -16.47 -26.15 -53.82
C VAL A 362 -16.55 -24.81 -54.55
N GLU A 363 -17.05 -23.81 -53.85
CA GLU A 363 -17.00 -22.42 -54.30
C GLU A 363 -15.78 -21.73 -53.72
N ILE A 364 -14.89 -21.27 -54.61
CA ILE A 364 -13.66 -20.58 -54.20
C ILE A 364 -13.76 -19.10 -54.56
N ARG A 365 -13.62 -18.23 -53.59
CA ARG A 365 -13.62 -16.78 -53.81
C ARG A 365 -12.35 -16.33 -54.51
N LEU A 366 -12.50 -15.52 -55.54
CA LEU A 366 -11.42 -14.93 -56.30
C LEU A 366 -11.42 -13.42 -56.15
N ASP A 367 -10.26 -12.83 -56.28
CA ASP A 367 -10.09 -11.39 -56.37
C ASP A 367 -10.17 -10.98 -57.85
N PRO A 368 -11.21 -10.24 -58.29
CA PRO A 368 -11.42 -9.92 -59.69
C PRO A 368 -10.33 -9.02 -60.28
N LEU A 369 -9.56 -8.34 -59.43
CA LEU A 369 -8.45 -7.50 -59.89
C LEU A 369 -7.18 -8.28 -60.21
N LEU A 370 -7.09 -9.54 -59.75
CA LEU A 370 -5.91 -10.39 -59.93
C LEU A 370 -6.08 -11.34 -61.13
N ALA A 371 -4.95 -11.67 -61.76
CA ALA A 371 -4.92 -12.73 -62.78
C ALA A 371 -5.11 -14.12 -62.14
N PRO A 372 -5.55 -15.18 -62.90
CA PRO A 372 -5.76 -16.52 -62.36
C PRO A 372 -4.59 -17.06 -61.52
N GLN A 373 -3.36 -16.96 -62.02
CA GLN A 373 -2.14 -17.40 -61.34
C GLN A 373 -1.90 -16.62 -60.06
N GLN A 374 -2.25 -15.31 -60.03
CA GLN A 374 -2.10 -14.47 -58.88
C GLN A 374 -3.12 -14.81 -57.77
N ASN A 375 -4.34 -15.21 -58.16
CA ASN A 375 -5.34 -15.71 -57.20
C ASN A 375 -4.86 -17.00 -56.53
N ALA A 376 -4.37 -17.98 -57.27
CA ALA A 376 -3.80 -19.21 -56.72
C ALA A 376 -2.61 -18.88 -55.79
N ALA A 377 -1.69 -18.01 -56.22
CA ALA A 377 -0.55 -17.58 -55.44
C ALA A 377 -0.96 -16.86 -54.12
N LYS A 378 -2.11 -16.14 -54.10
CA LYS A 378 -2.66 -15.49 -52.92
C LYS A 378 -3.03 -16.51 -51.84
N TYR A 379 -3.68 -17.62 -52.21
CA TYR A 379 -4.03 -18.68 -51.28
C TYR A 379 -2.78 -19.34 -50.65
N TYR A 380 -1.74 -19.62 -51.45
CA TYR A 380 -0.47 -20.13 -50.93
C TYR A 380 0.24 -19.11 -50.01
N LYS A 381 0.16 -17.82 -50.34
CA LYS A 381 0.70 -16.76 -49.49
C LYS A 381 -0.02 -16.72 -48.16
N ASP A 382 -1.36 -16.83 -48.18
CA ASP A 382 -2.18 -16.83 -46.94
C ASP A 382 -1.93 -18.11 -46.11
N TYR A 383 -1.77 -19.28 -46.73
CA TYR A 383 -1.31 -20.51 -46.09
C TYR A 383 0.05 -20.33 -45.39
N ASN A 384 1.04 -19.82 -46.08
CA ASN A 384 2.38 -19.61 -45.51
C ASN A 384 2.38 -18.60 -44.39
N LYS A 385 1.57 -17.54 -44.51
CA LYS A 385 1.34 -16.54 -43.44
C LYS A 385 0.71 -17.19 -42.21
N ALA A 386 -0.33 -18.00 -42.38
CA ALA A 386 -1.00 -18.70 -41.27
C ALA A 386 -0.06 -19.72 -40.60
N LYS A 387 0.74 -20.48 -41.39
CA LYS A 387 1.74 -21.43 -40.88
C LYS A 387 2.83 -20.74 -40.04
N THR A 388 3.33 -19.61 -40.48
CA THR A 388 4.32 -18.82 -39.74
C THR A 388 3.70 -18.23 -38.49
N ALA A 389 2.45 -17.72 -38.58
CA ALA A 389 1.73 -17.18 -37.46
C ALA A 389 1.50 -18.23 -36.35
N GLU A 390 1.09 -19.45 -36.70
CA GLU A 390 0.94 -20.56 -35.76
C GLU A 390 2.23 -20.86 -34.99
N GLN A 391 3.35 -20.99 -35.70
CA GLN A 391 4.64 -21.26 -35.05
C GLN A 391 5.03 -20.16 -34.06
N MET A 392 4.87 -18.90 -34.48
CA MET A 392 5.20 -17.76 -33.64
C MET A 392 4.23 -17.61 -32.42
N LEU A 393 2.93 -17.82 -32.67
CA LEU A 393 1.92 -17.77 -31.63
C LEU A 393 2.11 -18.88 -30.58
N THR A 394 2.44 -20.10 -31.00
CA THR A 394 2.73 -21.20 -30.07
C THR A 394 3.89 -20.84 -29.13
N ILE A 395 5.00 -20.32 -29.68
CA ILE A 395 6.14 -19.88 -28.87
C ILE A 395 5.76 -18.72 -27.92
N GLN A 396 4.94 -17.77 -28.41
CA GLN A 396 4.51 -16.64 -27.60
C GLN A 396 3.55 -17.05 -26.48
N LEU A 397 2.65 -17.99 -26.73
CA LEU A 397 1.74 -18.55 -25.74
C LEU A 397 2.48 -19.27 -24.62
N GLU A 398 3.49 -20.09 -24.95
CA GLU A 398 4.33 -20.73 -23.95
C GLU A 398 5.08 -19.71 -23.07
N LYS A 399 5.68 -18.68 -23.70
CA LYS A 399 6.36 -17.61 -22.95
C LYS A 399 5.40 -16.84 -22.07
N GLY A 400 4.23 -16.49 -22.60
CA GLY A 400 3.20 -15.76 -21.85
C GLY A 400 2.61 -16.58 -20.70
N ALA A 401 2.42 -17.89 -20.88
CA ALA A 401 1.97 -18.79 -19.83
C ALA A 401 2.96 -18.81 -18.65
N ARG A 402 4.26 -18.95 -18.94
CA ARG A 402 5.32 -18.89 -17.91
C ARG A 402 5.39 -17.52 -17.21
N GLU A 403 5.15 -16.45 -17.96
CA GLU A 403 5.09 -15.09 -17.40
C GLU A 403 3.88 -14.95 -16.47
N LEU A 404 2.72 -15.45 -16.84
CA LEU A 404 1.51 -15.43 -16.03
C LEU A 404 1.70 -16.23 -14.73
N GLU A 405 2.30 -17.42 -14.83
CA GLU A 405 2.66 -18.26 -13.69
C GLU A 405 3.58 -17.51 -12.72
N TYR A 406 4.63 -16.87 -13.22
CA TYR A 406 5.53 -16.05 -12.40
C TYR A 406 4.79 -14.92 -11.67
N LEU A 407 3.93 -14.16 -12.37
CA LEU A 407 3.18 -13.06 -11.75
C LEU A 407 2.21 -13.55 -10.66
N ASN A 408 1.60 -14.71 -10.85
CA ASN A 408 0.77 -15.34 -9.83
C ASN A 408 1.60 -15.76 -8.61
N SER A 409 2.80 -16.33 -8.80
CA SER A 409 3.68 -16.65 -7.67
C SER A 409 4.11 -15.42 -6.88
N VAL A 410 4.34 -14.28 -7.54
CA VAL A 410 4.65 -13.01 -6.84
C VAL A 410 3.46 -12.50 -6.04
N LEU A 411 2.22 -12.63 -6.55
CA LEU A 411 1.01 -12.27 -5.79
C LEU A 411 0.86 -13.13 -4.54
N GLU A 412 1.17 -14.42 -4.63
CA GLU A 412 1.18 -15.31 -3.48
C GLU A 412 2.24 -14.87 -2.45
N ASN A 413 3.46 -14.60 -2.90
CA ASN A 413 4.53 -14.10 -2.02
C ASN A 413 4.16 -12.78 -1.33
N LEU A 414 3.41 -11.89 -2.01
CA LEU A 414 2.91 -10.65 -1.42
C LEU A 414 1.84 -10.92 -0.33
N SER A 415 1.05 -11.98 -0.45
CA SER A 415 0.07 -12.38 0.57
C SER A 415 0.75 -12.93 1.83
N LEU A 416 1.90 -13.58 1.68
CA LEU A 416 2.70 -14.18 2.75
C LEU A 416 3.69 -13.19 3.40
N ALA A 417 3.84 -11.97 2.87
CA ALA A 417 4.78 -10.98 3.38
C ALA A 417 4.35 -10.46 4.77
N GLU A 418 5.18 -10.67 5.79
CA GLU A 418 4.92 -10.29 7.18
C GLU A 418 5.45 -8.90 7.54
N GLY A 419 6.37 -8.34 6.75
CA GLY A 419 7.00 -7.07 7.11
C GLY A 419 7.65 -6.30 5.96
N GLU A 420 8.19 -5.14 6.29
CA GLU A 420 8.79 -4.23 5.31
C GLU A 420 9.96 -4.84 4.54
N ARG A 421 10.77 -5.68 5.20
CA ARG A 421 11.89 -6.36 4.56
C ARG A 421 11.43 -7.32 3.46
N ASP A 422 10.37 -8.08 3.72
CA ASP A 422 9.81 -9.02 2.75
C ASP A 422 9.29 -8.25 1.51
N LEU A 423 8.59 -7.12 1.73
CA LEU A 423 8.13 -6.26 0.64
C LEU A 423 9.27 -5.62 -0.16
N GLN A 424 10.38 -5.25 0.50
CA GLN A 424 11.57 -4.71 -0.17
C GLN A 424 12.25 -5.75 -1.05
N GLU A 425 12.34 -7.01 -0.62
CA GLU A 425 12.89 -8.10 -1.44
C GLU A 425 12.03 -8.36 -2.67
N ILE A 426 10.71 -8.46 -2.49
CA ILE A 426 9.77 -8.64 -3.62
C ILE A 426 9.85 -7.43 -4.57
N ARG A 427 9.93 -6.22 -4.05
CA ARG A 427 10.12 -5.02 -4.87
C ARG A 427 11.42 -5.08 -5.67
N GLN A 428 12.53 -5.50 -5.06
CA GLN A 428 13.81 -5.64 -5.74
C GLN A 428 13.73 -6.69 -6.85
N GLU A 429 13.10 -7.84 -6.60
CA GLU A 429 12.85 -8.86 -7.60
C GLU A 429 12.04 -8.30 -8.79
N LEU A 430 10.97 -7.53 -8.54
CA LEU A 430 10.16 -6.89 -9.56
C LEU A 430 10.92 -5.84 -10.38
N VAL A 431 11.89 -5.15 -9.77
CA VAL A 431 12.79 -4.23 -10.48
C VAL A 431 13.80 -5.02 -11.35
N GLU A 432 14.40 -6.09 -10.82
CA GLU A 432 15.36 -6.93 -11.55
C GLU A 432 14.70 -7.66 -12.74
N THR A 433 13.43 -8.05 -12.58
CA THR A 433 12.64 -8.72 -13.64
C THR A 433 11.93 -7.74 -14.59
N GLY A 434 12.04 -6.41 -14.35
CA GLY A 434 11.59 -5.36 -15.27
C GLY A 434 10.12 -4.94 -15.13
N TYR A 435 9.40 -5.39 -14.11
CA TYR A 435 8.01 -4.97 -13.82
C TYR A 435 7.90 -3.62 -13.12
N LEU A 436 8.95 -3.24 -12.38
CA LEU A 436 9.07 -1.93 -11.76
C LEU A 436 10.31 -1.19 -12.29
N ARG A 437 10.23 0.15 -12.35
CA ARG A 437 11.36 0.97 -12.77
C ARG A 437 12.42 1.04 -11.66
N ARG A 438 13.68 1.03 -12.04
CA ARG A 438 14.79 1.36 -11.13
C ARG A 438 14.71 2.84 -10.76
N GLY A 439 14.70 3.13 -9.45
CA GLY A 439 14.77 4.50 -8.98
C GLY A 439 16.12 5.16 -9.30
N LYS A 440 16.10 6.46 -9.59
CA LYS A 440 17.32 7.23 -9.92
C LYS A 440 18.36 7.28 -8.78
N THR A 441 17.94 7.05 -7.54
CA THR A 441 18.82 7.00 -6.35
C THR A 441 19.53 5.65 -6.15
N ALA A 442 19.17 4.61 -6.89
CA ALA A 442 19.77 3.29 -6.81
C ALA A 442 21.16 3.16 -7.48
N ALA A 443 21.79 4.26 -7.91
CA ALA A 443 23.14 4.27 -8.49
C ALA A 443 24.26 3.93 -7.45
N LYS A 444 23.99 4.03 -6.15
CA LYS A 444 24.82 3.39 -5.13
C LYS A 444 24.28 1.97 -4.92
N ARG A 445 25.11 0.95 -5.25
CA ARG A 445 24.87 -0.46 -4.93
C ARG A 445 24.25 -0.59 -3.54
N GLN A 446 22.92 -0.57 -3.45
CA GLN A 446 22.26 -1.04 -2.23
C GLN A 446 22.68 -2.50 -2.06
N LYS A 447 23.33 -2.82 -0.95
CA LYS A 447 23.55 -4.21 -0.54
C LYS A 447 22.20 -4.92 -0.70
N ARG A 448 22.18 -6.05 -1.43
CA ARG A 448 21.00 -6.90 -1.50
C ARG A 448 20.48 -7.09 -0.09
N VAL A 449 19.28 -6.60 0.17
CA VAL A 449 18.58 -6.90 1.42
C VAL A 449 18.19 -8.36 1.29
N SER A 450 18.92 -9.25 1.94
CA SER A 450 18.57 -10.67 2.00
C SER A 450 17.89 -10.91 3.34
N GLY A 451 16.58 -11.09 3.31
CA GLY A 451 15.83 -11.60 4.45
C GLY A 451 16.19 -13.06 4.73
N LYS A 452 15.81 -13.53 5.88
CA LYS A 452 15.97 -14.95 6.23
C LYS A 452 14.67 -15.69 5.88
N PRO A 453 14.75 -16.94 5.38
CA PRO A 453 13.58 -17.80 5.24
C PRO A 453 12.92 -18.03 6.61
N MET A 454 11.70 -18.48 6.61
CA MET A 454 11.06 -18.94 7.85
C MET A 454 11.73 -20.23 8.30
N GLU A 455 12.07 -20.31 9.58
CA GLU A 455 12.72 -21.47 10.16
C GLU A 455 11.75 -22.21 11.10
N PHE A 456 11.70 -23.50 10.95
CA PHE A 456 10.89 -24.41 11.74
C PHE A 456 11.75 -25.57 12.24
N ARG A 457 11.27 -26.24 13.28
CA ARG A 457 11.86 -27.47 13.78
C ARG A 457 10.79 -28.52 13.89
N SER A 458 11.00 -29.67 13.24
CA SER A 458 10.06 -30.77 13.32
C SER A 458 9.96 -31.32 14.76
N SER A 459 8.89 -32.05 15.04
CA SER A 459 8.72 -32.72 16.35
C SER A 459 9.83 -33.74 16.65
N ALA A 460 10.46 -34.29 15.63
CA ALA A 460 11.64 -35.17 15.76
C ALA A 460 12.98 -34.39 15.82
N GLY A 461 12.95 -33.06 15.73
CA GLY A 461 14.11 -32.18 15.92
C GLY A 461 14.85 -31.77 14.65
N LEU A 462 14.43 -32.20 13.44
CA LEU A 462 15.04 -31.77 12.19
C LEU A 462 14.67 -30.33 11.84
N ARG A 463 15.61 -29.62 11.26
CA ARG A 463 15.40 -28.25 10.77
C ARG A 463 14.61 -28.24 9.48
N ILE A 464 13.64 -27.33 9.36
CA ILE A 464 12.87 -27.10 8.15
C ILE A 464 12.92 -25.61 7.82
N SER A 465 13.26 -25.25 6.57
CA SER A 465 13.27 -23.87 6.10
C SER A 465 12.23 -23.66 5.00
N VAL A 466 11.47 -22.57 5.09
CA VAL A 466 10.40 -22.21 4.15
C VAL A 466 10.71 -20.85 3.56
N GLY A 467 10.79 -20.75 2.23
CA GLY A 467 11.06 -19.50 1.54
C GLY A 467 9.83 -18.60 1.50
N LYS A 468 10.00 -17.30 1.79
CA LYS A 468 8.94 -16.29 1.81
C LYS A 468 8.65 -15.66 0.45
N ASN A 469 9.59 -15.80 -0.48
CA ASN A 469 9.51 -15.23 -1.83
C ASN A 469 10.37 -16.02 -2.82
N ASN A 470 10.21 -15.72 -4.11
CA ASN A 470 10.90 -16.44 -5.18
C ASN A 470 12.43 -16.33 -5.09
N SER A 471 12.95 -15.20 -4.61
CA SER A 471 14.40 -15.02 -4.42
C SER A 471 14.94 -15.93 -3.31
N GLN A 472 14.21 -16.06 -2.20
CA GLN A 472 14.54 -16.97 -1.11
C GLN A 472 14.36 -18.45 -1.52
N ASN A 473 13.29 -18.77 -2.26
CA ASN A 473 13.07 -20.09 -2.84
C ASN A 473 14.27 -20.53 -3.69
N ASP A 474 14.76 -19.63 -4.56
CA ASP A 474 15.97 -19.86 -5.34
C ASP A 474 17.20 -20.11 -4.47
N GLN A 475 17.43 -19.25 -3.46
CA GLN A 475 18.59 -19.38 -2.57
C GLN A 475 18.56 -20.68 -1.79
N LEU A 476 17.42 -21.03 -1.22
CA LEU A 476 17.24 -22.28 -0.48
C LEU A 476 17.58 -23.49 -1.35
N THR A 477 16.98 -23.57 -2.54
CA THR A 477 17.06 -24.75 -3.40
C THR A 477 18.40 -24.86 -4.13
N THR A 478 18.97 -23.72 -4.61
CA THR A 478 20.13 -23.77 -5.52
C THR A 478 21.46 -23.48 -4.86
N LYS A 479 21.47 -22.87 -3.64
CA LYS A 479 22.70 -22.40 -3.00
C LYS A 479 22.91 -22.93 -1.58
N LEU A 480 21.84 -23.08 -0.79
CA LEU A 480 21.94 -23.38 0.64
C LEU A 480 21.75 -24.87 0.92
N ALA A 481 20.77 -25.51 0.29
CA ALA A 481 20.49 -26.93 0.53
C ALA A 481 21.57 -27.85 -0.04
N TYR A 482 21.88 -28.91 0.71
CA TYR A 482 22.76 -29.98 0.26
C TYR A 482 22.01 -30.92 -0.71
N LYS A 483 22.75 -31.64 -1.53
CA LYS A 483 22.18 -32.55 -2.53
C LYS A 483 21.34 -33.68 -1.94
N SER A 484 21.59 -34.03 -0.70
CA SER A 484 20.86 -35.09 0.07
C SER A 484 19.60 -34.56 0.73
N ASP A 485 19.50 -33.27 1.06
CA ASP A 485 18.34 -32.70 1.72
C ASP A 485 17.08 -32.87 0.86
N ILE A 486 15.92 -32.83 1.50
CA ILE A 486 14.64 -33.01 0.81
C ILE A 486 14.03 -31.65 0.49
N TRP A 487 13.74 -31.46 -0.78
CA TRP A 487 12.97 -30.34 -1.28
C TRP A 487 11.50 -30.76 -1.41
N LEU A 488 10.58 -29.88 -0.96
CA LEU A 488 9.15 -30.10 -1.04
C LEU A 488 8.45 -28.87 -1.65
N HIS A 489 7.39 -29.15 -2.42
CA HIS A 489 6.54 -28.11 -3.02
C HIS A 489 5.16 -28.66 -3.36
N THR A 490 4.12 -27.84 -3.31
CA THR A 490 2.76 -28.22 -3.74
C THR A 490 2.70 -28.51 -5.23
N GLN A 491 2.02 -29.60 -5.61
CA GLN A 491 1.95 -30.04 -7.01
C GLN A 491 1.04 -29.11 -7.83
N LYS A 492 1.59 -28.50 -8.89
CA LYS A 492 0.86 -27.61 -9.82
C LYS A 492 0.15 -26.41 -9.17
N ILE A 493 0.52 -26.05 -7.96
CA ILE A 493 -0.04 -24.92 -7.21
C ILE A 493 1.12 -24.02 -6.79
N HIS A 494 0.92 -22.70 -6.79
CA HIS A 494 1.95 -21.76 -6.33
C HIS A 494 2.14 -21.87 -4.82
N GLY A 495 3.40 -21.88 -4.37
CA GLY A 495 3.74 -22.00 -2.98
C GLY A 495 5.22 -21.75 -2.69
N SER A 496 5.58 -21.93 -1.44
CA SER A 496 6.95 -21.83 -0.96
C SER A 496 7.75 -23.09 -1.25
N HIS A 497 9.04 -22.93 -1.55
CA HIS A 497 9.97 -24.05 -1.48
C HIS A 497 10.25 -24.35 -0.01
N VAL A 498 10.12 -25.60 0.36
CA VAL A 498 10.42 -26.11 1.70
C VAL A 498 11.63 -27.02 1.62
N ILE A 499 12.60 -26.81 2.50
CA ILE A 499 13.77 -27.68 2.63
C ILE A 499 13.75 -28.35 4.01
N LEU A 500 13.69 -29.66 4.02
CA LEU A 500 13.94 -30.48 5.20
C LEU A 500 15.42 -30.84 5.23
N TRP A 501 16.14 -30.36 6.23
CA TRP A 501 17.58 -30.54 6.37
C TRP A 501 17.88 -31.86 7.08
N LEU A 502 18.60 -32.75 6.41
CA LEU A 502 18.90 -34.06 6.92
C LEU A 502 20.17 -34.13 7.78
N GLU A 503 21.05 -33.13 7.66
CA GLU A 503 22.31 -33.03 8.42
C GLU A 503 23.15 -34.34 8.38
N GLY A 504 23.06 -35.08 7.29
CA GLY A 504 23.77 -36.34 7.08
C GLY A 504 23.01 -37.60 7.56
N GLY A 505 21.80 -37.44 8.13
CA GLY A 505 20.91 -38.51 8.51
C GLY A 505 19.90 -38.88 7.42
N GLU A 506 18.88 -39.62 7.81
CA GLU A 506 17.72 -39.97 6.97
C GLU A 506 16.48 -39.19 7.42
N ALA A 507 15.56 -38.95 6.48
CA ALA A 507 14.27 -38.32 6.80
C ALA A 507 13.37 -39.33 7.53
N ASP A 508 12.94 -38.99 8.73
CA ASP A 508 11.88 -39.75 9.40
C ASP A 508 10.49 -39.36 8.82
N ALA A 509 9.55 -40.27 8.91
CA ALA A 509 8.21 -40.11 8.33
C ALA A 509 7.44 -38.93 8.93
N GLN A 510 7.64 -38.63 10.22
CA GLN A 510 6.97 -37.50 10.90
C GLN A 510 7.50 -36.16 10.41
N SER A 511 8.83 -35.98 10.38
CA SER A 511 9.44 -34.75 9.87
C SER A 511 9.10 -34.49 8.40
N LEU A 512 9.02 -35.54 7.59
CA LEU A 512 8.62 -35.45 6.20
C LEU A 512 7.15 -35.00 6.07
N THR A 513 6.26 -35.58 6.90
CA THR A 513 4.84 -35.20 6.91
C THR A 513 4.65 -33.74 7.37
N GLU A 514 5.34 -33.31 8.43
CA GLU A 514 5.29 -31.96 8.95
C GLU A 514 5.84 -30.96 7.91
N ALA A 515 6.93 -31.28 7.21
CA ALA A 515 7.46 -30.46 6.12
C ALA A 515 6.48 -30.36 4.95
N ALA A 516 5.77 -31.44 4.62
CA ALA A 516 4.72 -31.44 3.60
C ALA A 516 3.51 -30.57 4.02
N ILE A 517 3.09 -30.66 5.30
CA ILE A 517 2.03 -29.78 5.85
C ILE A 517 2.44 -28.32 5.77
N LEU A 518 3.68 -27.97 6.10
CA LEU A 518 4.20 -26.61 5.95
C LEU A 518 4.18 -26.17 4.49
N ALA A 519 4.58 -27.02 3.53
CA ALA A 519 4.51 -26.70 2.10
C ALA A 519 3.07 -26.44 1.64
N ALA A 520 2.10 -27.21 2.11
CA ALA A 520 0.68 -27.00 1.83
C ALA A 520 0.15 -25.71 2.48
N THR A 521 0.52 -25.46 3.75
CA THR A 521 0.08 -24.28 4.52
C THR A 521 0.60 -22.97 3.90
N PHE A 522 1.87 -22.94 3.43
CA PHE A 522 2.47 -21.78 2.77
C PHE A 522 2.34 -21.84 1.24
N SER A 523 1.16 -22.15 0.76
CA SER A 523 0.80 -22.18 -0.65
C SER A 523 -0.58 -21.58 -0.90
N GLN A 524 -0.90 -21.37 -2.16
CA GLN A 524 -2.24 -20.94 -2.59
C GLN A 524 -3.37 -21.89 -2.13
N ALA A 525 -3.05 -23.11 -1.76
CA ALA A 525 -3.98 -24.10 -1.22
C ALA A 525 -4.04 -24.10 0.32
N GLY A 526 -3.50 -23.10 1.00
CA GLY A 526 -3.38 -23.03 2.47
C GLY A 526 -4.71 -23.08 3.24
N GLU A 527 -5.84 -22.81 2.58
CA GLU A 527 -7.20 -22.99 3.13
C GLU A 527 -7.92 -24.22 2.56
N GLY A 528 -7.23 -25.04 1.77
CA GLY A 528 -7.78 -26.21 1.11
C GLY A 528 -7.74 -27.48 1.98
N SER A 529 -8.03 -28.62 1.36
CA SER A 529 -7.86 -29.95 1.97
C SER A 529 -7.27 -30.93 0.96
N ARG A 530 -6.60 -31.97 1.45
CA ARG A 530 -5.97 -33.01 0.63
C ARG A 530 -5.05 -32.46 -0.45
N VAL A 531 -4.15 -31.56 -0.05
CA VAL A 531 -3.21 -30.89 -0.96
C VAL A 531 -2.08 -31.87 -1.33
N PRO A 532 -1.85 -32.13 -2.63
CA PRO A 532 -0.71 -32.94 -3.06
C PRO A 532 0.57 -32.12 -2.98
N VAL A 533 1.56 -32.64 -2.29
CA VAL A 533 2.90 -32.08 -2.12
C VAL A 533 3.93 -33.04 -2.67
N ASP A 534 4.66 -32.62 -3.68
CA ASP A 534 5.77 -33.37 -4.25
C ASP A 534 7.03 -33.15 -3.41
N TYR A 535 7.78 -34.21 -3.19
CA TYR A 535 9.05 -34.17 -2.49
C TYR A 535 10.11 -35.03 -3.16
N THR A 536 11.35 -34.54 -3.15
CA THR A 536 12.47 -35.21 -3.78
C THR A 536 13.79 -34.73 -3.18
N PRO A 537 14.87 -35.50 -3.19
CA PRO A 537 16.21 -35.01 -2.88
C PRO A 537 16.60 -33.83 -3.80
N VAL A 538 17.21 -32.79 -3.22
CA VAL A 538 17.61 -31.55 -3.94
C VAL A 538 18.45 -31.84 -5.20
N LYS A 539 19.21 -32.93 -5.24
CA LYS A 539 19.99 -33.34 -6.44
C LYS A 539 19.14 -33.51 -7.71
N TYR A 540 17.84 -33.76 -7.58
CA TYR A 540 16.90 -33.95 -8.69
C TYR A 540 16.15 -32.66 -9.04
N VAL A 541 16.39 -31.55 -8.33
CA VAL A 541 15.81 -30.24 -8.59
C VAL A 541 16.81 -29.38 -9.36
N LYS A 542 16.41 -28.84 -10.49
CA LYS A 542 17.27 -28.03 -11.36
C LYS A 542 16.58 -26.73 -11.76
N LYS A 543 17.32 -25.65 -11.77
CA LYS A 543 16.85 -24.38 -12.35
C LYS A 543 17.23 -24.32 -13.81
N PRO A 544 16.26 -24.22 -14.76
CA PRO A 544 16.57 -24.06 -16.19
C PRO A 544 17.32 -22.75 -16.46
N ALA A 545 18.18 -22.74 -17.46
CA ALA A 545 18.88 -21.54 -17.87
C ALA A 545 17.88 -20.44 -18.28
N GLY A 546 18.04 -19.23 -17.74
CA GLY A 546 17.14 -18.09 -17.98
C GLY A 546 15.78 -18.16 -17.28
N ALA A 547 15.53 -19.17 -16.43
CA ALA A 547 14.30 -19.24 -15.65
C ALA A 547 14.22 -18.09 -14.61
N ARG A 548 13.01 -17.59 -14.38
CA ARG A 548 12.76 -16.56 -13.37
C ARG A 548 13.01 -17.08 -11.96
N PRO A 549 13.22 -16.19 -10.97
CA PRO A 549 13.37 -16.62 -9.57
C PRO A 549 12.21 -17.52 -9.13
N GLY A 550 12.50 -18.55 -8.33
CA GLY A 550 11.52 -19.52 -7.83
C GLY A 550 11.10 -20.61 -8.81
N MET A 551 11.45 -20.52 -10.10
CA MET A 551 11.07 -21.53 -11.10
C MET A 551 12.12 -22.63 -11.19
N VAL A 552 11.71 -23.86 -10.92
CA VAL A 552 12.54 -25.07 -11.00
C VAL A 552 11.83 -26.18 -11.76
N VAL A 553 12.60 -27.14 -12.26
CA VAL A 553 12.11 -28.44 -12.76
C VAL A 553 12.70 -29.54 -11.93
N TYR A 554 11.92 -30.56 -11.64
CA TYR A 554 12.35 -31.68 -10.81
C TYR A 554 11.91 -33.01 -11.41
N THR A 555 12.62 -34.06 -11.05
CA THR A 555 12.38 -35.42 -11.51
C THR A 555 12.48 -36.38 -10.32
N THR A 556 12.07 -37.63 -10.50
CA THR A 556 12.25 -38.68 -9.48
C THR A 556 11.67 -38.26 -8.12
N TYR A 557 10.43 -37.81 -8.12
CA TYR A 557 9.73 -37.33 -6.94
C TYR A 557 8.70 -38.34 -6.43
N GLN A 558 8.29 -38.15 -5.18
CA GLN A 558 7.13 -38.80 -4.57
C GLN A 558 6.12 -37.70 -4.16
N THR A 559 4.87 -38.12 -3.96
CA THR A 559 3.79 -37.17 -3.60
C THR A 559 3.15 -37.59 -2.29
N ALA A 560 3.11 -36.70 -1.32
CA ALA A 560 2.34 -36.81 -0.09
C ALA A 560 1.04 -35.99 -0.23
N VAL A 561 -0.08 -36.51 0.26
CA VAL A 561 -1.35 -35.80 0.31
C VAL A 561 -1.62 -35.42 1.76
N VAL A 562 -1.63 -34.11 2.04
CA VAL A 562 -1.73 -33.56 3.40
C VAL A 562 -2.79 -32.45 3.47
N ASP A 563 -3.28 -32.19 4.67
CA ASP A 563 -4.12 -31.04 4.95
C ASP A 563 -3.25 -29.90 5.49
N PRO A 564 -3.44 -28.64 5.02
CA PRO A 564 -2.78 -27.47 5.60
C PRO A 564 -3.14 -27.31 7.08
N ASP A 565 -2.17 -26.96 7.92
CA ASP A 565 -2.38 -26.73 9.34
C ASP A 565 -1.60 -25.51 9.85
N PRO A 566 -2.25 -24.31 9.92
CA PRO A 566 -1.64 -23.10 10.44
C PRO A 566 -1.25 -23.17 11.92
N GLU A 567 -1.94 -24.00 12.74
CA GLU A 567 -1.62 -24.13 14.16
C GLU A 567 -0.34 -24.96 14.35
N LEU A 568 -0.18 -26.04 13.60
CA LEU A 568 1.06 -26.79 13.56
C LEU A 568 2.23 -25.90 13.11
N ALA A 569 2.03 -25.08 12.07
CA ALA A 569 3.05 -24.14 11.61
C ALA A 569 3.47 -23.15 12.72
N LYS A 570 2.55 -22.66 13.55
CA LYS A 570 2.88 -21.82 14.71
C LYS A 570 3.67 -22.57 15.78
N GLN A 571 3.31 -23.80 16.07
CA GLN A 571 3.97 -24.64 17.07
C GLN A 571 5.42 -24.98 16.69
N LEU A 572 5.66 -25.33 15.44
CA LEU A 572 6.97 -25.71 14.92
C LEU A 572 7.90 -24.52 14.65
N ARG A 573 7.37 -23.28 14.64
CA ARG A 573 8.15 -22.08 14.27
C ARG A 573 9.22 -21.76 15.31
N VAL A 574 10.46 -21.64 14.85
CA VAL A 574 11.58 -21.15 15.65
C VAL A 574 11.47 -19.64 15.80
N LYS A 575 11.47 -19.14 17.06
CA LYS A 575 11.33 -17.71 17.38
C LYS A 575 12.58 -16.89 17.01
#